data_d91d8ede22cdbb8486bb09860f95c67d
#
_entry.id   d91d8ede22cdbb8486bb09860f95c67d
#
_cell.length_a   1.000
_cell.length_b   1.000
_cell.length_c   1.000
_cell.angle_alpha   90.00
_cell.angle_beta   90.00
_cell.angle_gamma   90.00
#
_symmetry.space_group_name_H-M   'P 1'
#
loop_
_entity.id
_entity.type
_entity.pdbx_description
1 polymer ?
#
loop_
_entity_poly.entity_id
_entity_poly.type
_entity_poly.pdbx_seq_one_letter_code
_entity_poly.pdbx_strand_id
1 'polypeptide(L)'
;MTVAYRFDERQRMIPVDPEGLAARVAAAEPGDFAGFRQTGIELMLLGRFEEALDHLDRALELADAGSADGLRSGEQRRISVWINLGDVYRYQGDVATAEELYSRAVDAARACAPASELLSFAVQHLGKALAEQGRLGEARTLLVEAQHLRIAEGDAELIESTRVALETLEQLPIPLPPAIVALVGETPTFSDEHEGQSGGVAFVNGSYWMKRGPRAAAEHDRLKWLQGLGIRLPDIAAFDADVLVLADAGVPSLAARGHDYDDEGEAATAVVAGAGGPSVGAIMGTLLRRLHSIPIEECPFDGRLEIALAHARRMVLEGLVDAEDFDDDNQEQTPEQVLARLHEERPEETDLVVAHGDFTSANVLEGEILIDVGALGVADRYRDLALAARDLSGHHSADEVTAFFAAYGVPEPDQRRLDYYRLLDELF
;
A
#
# COMPACT_ATOMS: atom_id res chain seq x y z
N MET A 1 32.62 -8.05 -6.51
CA MET A 1 32.77 -6.99 -7.54
C MET A 1 31.59 -6.04 -7.35
N THR A 2 31.85 -4.77 -7.14
CA THR A 2 30.80 -3.75 -6.99
C THR A 2 30.06 -3.56 -8.31
N VAL A 3 28.74 -3.47 -8.29
CA VAL A 3 27.94 -3.16 -9.49
C VAL A 3 28.20 -1.70 -9.85
N ALA A 4 28.65 -1.45 -11.10
CA ALA A 4 28.71 -0.09 -11.61
C ALA A 4 27.30 0.39 -11.96
N TYR A 5 26.91 1.55 -11.45
CA TYR A 5 25.59 2.15 -11.68
C TYR A 5 25.71 3.65 -11.97
N ARG A 6 24.67 4.21 -12.56
CA ARG A 6 24.42 5.65 -12.70
C ARG A 6 23.10 6.00 -12.02
N PHE A 7 22.86 7.24 -11.72
CA PHE A 7 21.59 7.72 -11.20
C PHE A 7 20.67 8.24 -12.33
N ASP A 8 19.37 7.98 -12.21
CA ASP A 8 18.33 8.64 -13.00
C ASP A 8 17.90 9.98 -12.37
N GLU A 9 16.90 10.64 -12.99
CA GLU A 9 16.34 11.91 -12.53
C GLU A 9 15.67 11.83 -11.15
N ARG A 10 15.22 10.64 -10.74
CA ARG A 10 14.65 10.34 -9.41
C ARG A 10 15.72 9.82 -8.43
N GLN A 11 16.98 9.94 -8.78
CA GLN A 11 18.10 9.41 -7.99
C GLN A 11 18.03 7.91 -7.69
N ARG A 12 17.47 7.12 -8.60
CA ARG A 12 17.47 5.67 -8.58
C ARG A 12 18.73 5.16 -9.28
N MET A 13 19.34 4.13 -8.71
CA MET A 13 20.50 3.48 -9.31
C MET A 13 20.06 2.66 -10.54
N ILE A 14 20.70 2.89 -11.67
CA ILE A 14 20.52 2.14 -12.91
C ILE A 14 21.83 1.41 -13.24
N PRO A 15 21.84 0.09 -13.41
CA PRO A 15 23.05 -0.65 -13.72
C PRO A 15 23.64 -0.22 -15.06
N VAL A 16 24.96 -0.09 -15.13
CA VAL A 16 25.67 0.23 -16.39
C VAL A 16 25.73 -0.98 -17.31
N ASP A 17 25.82 -2.19 -16.75
CA ASP A 17 25.81 -3.47 -17.46
C ASP A 17 24.67 -4.36 -16.93
N PRO A 18 23.42 -4.18 -17.42
CA PRO A 18 22.29 -4.97 -16.98
C PRO A 18 22.37 -6.44 -17.41
N GLU A 19 23.00 -6.75 -18.55
CA GLU A 19 23.14 -8.14 -19.03
C GLU A 19 24.12 -8.92 -18.16
N GLY A 20 25.27 -8.35 -17.84
CA GLY A 20 26.24 -8.94 -16.92
C GLY A 20 25.68 -9.09 -15.51
N LEU A 21 24.87 -8.12 -15.05
CA LEU A 21 24.17 -8.21 -13.79
C LEU A 21 23.16 -9.36 -13.77
N ALA A 22 22.34 -9.49 -14.82
CA ALA A 22 21.36 -10.57 -14.97
C ALA A 22 22.04 -11.96 -14.98
N ALA A 23 23.17 -12.10 -15.70
CA ALA A 23 23.92 -13.34 -15.70
C ALA A 23 24.48 -13.70 -14.30
N ARG A 24 24.92 -12.71 -13.55
CA ARG A 24 25.40 -12.91 -12.15
C ARG A 24 24.28 -13.34 -11.23
N VAL A 25 23.12 -12.69 -11.29
CA VAL A 25 21.93 -13.07 -10.50
C VAL A 25 21.49 -14.49 -10.86
N ALA A 26 21.47 -14.86 -12.14
CA ALA A 26 21.11 -16.21 -12.58
C ALA A 26 22.07 -17.31 -12.08
N ALA A 27 23.32 -16.96 -11.79
CA ALA A 27 24.31 -17.87 -11.25
C ALA A 27 24.42 -17.82 -9.70
N ALA A 28 23.67 -16.95 -9.05
CA ALA A 28 23.72 -16.79 -7.60
C ALA A 28 22.98 -17.94 -6.90
N GLU A 29 23.60 -18.50 -5.88
CA GLU A 29 23.02 -19.50 -4.97
C GLU A 29 23.11 -18.96 -3.53
N PRO A 30 22.26 -18.00 -3.14
CA PRO A 30 22.33 -17.39 -1.82
C PRO A 30 22.00 -18.42 -0.73
N GLY A 31 22.86 -18.51 0.30
CA GLY A 31 22.72 -19.45 1.39
C GLY A 31 22.73 -18.82 2.79
N ASP A 32 23.01 -17.52 2.85
CA ASP A 32 23.10 -16.76 4.11
C ASP A 32 22.47 -15.36 3.96
N PHE A 33 22.42 -14.64 5.08
CA PHE A 33 21.91 -13.27 5.14
C PHE A 33 22.52 -12.36 4.06
N ALA A 34 23.82 -12.34 3.93
CA ALA A 34 24.54 -11.44 3.03
C ALA A 34 24.23 -11.78 1.56
N GLY A 35 24.18 -13.07 1.23
CA GLY A 35 23.86 -13.56 -0.10
C GLY A 35 22.44 -13.20 -0.52
N PHE A 36 21.45 -13.47 0.33
CA PHE A 36 20.05 -13.12 0.05
C PHE A 36 19.88 -11.61 -0.10
N ARG A 37 20.41 -10.81 0.83
CA ARG A 37 20.34 -9.35 0.75
C ARG A 37 20.99 -8.81 -0.53
N GLN A 38 22.17 -9.29 -0.89
CA GLN A 38 22.87 -8.84 -2.10
C GLN A 38 22.10 -9.20 -3.38
N THR A 39 21.58 -10.43 -3.47
CA THR A 39 20.77 -10.86 -4.61
C THR A 39 19.49 -10.05 -4.73
N GLY A 40 18.84 -9.74 -3.62
CA GLY A 40 17.64 -8.87 -3.59
C GLY A 40 17.94 -7.48 -4.16
N ILE A 41 19.03 -6.83 -3.74
CA ILE A 41 19.46 -5.53 -4.28
C ILE A 41 19.75 -5.64 -5.79
N GLU A 42 20.40 -6.68 -6.24
CA GLU A 42 20.72 -6.88 -7.66
C GLU A 42 19.48 -7.12 -8.51
N LEU A 43 18.50 -7.86 -8.00
CA LEU A 43 17.19 -8.07 -8.63
C LEU A 43 16.39 -6.74 -8.71
N MET A 44 16.42 -5.93 -7.67
CA MET A 44 15.82 -4.59 -7.68
C MET A 44 16.42 -3.73 -8.80
N LEU A 45 17.75 -3.70 -8.94
CA LEU A 45 18.44 -2.96 -10.00
C LEU A 45 18.07 -3.43 -11.41
N LEU A 46 17.64 -4.69 -11.55
CA LEU A 46 17.14 -5.27 -12.81
C LEU A 46 15.63 -5.03 -13.02
N GLY A 47 14.94 -4.37 -12.11
CA GLY A 47 13.48 -4.18 -12.15
C GLY A 47 12.67 -5.45 -11.87
N ARG A 48 13.31 -6.50 -11.31
CA ARG A 48 12.66 -7.76 -10.94
C ARG A 48 12.19 -7.67 -9.49
N PHE A 49 11.22 -6.79 -9.24
CA PHE A 49 10.85 -6.35 -7.90
C PHE A 49 10.29 -7.45 -7.02
N GLU A 50 9.36 -8.28 -7.52
CA GLU A 50 8.79 -9.38 -6.72
C GLU A 50 9.86 -10.35 -6.25
N GLU A 51 10.78 -10.72 -7.14
CA GLU A 51 11.88 -11.61 -6.78
C GLU A 51 12.86 -10.91 -5.80
N ALA A 52 13.04 -9.59 -5.94
CA ALA A 52 13.85 -8.81 -5.00
C ALA A 52 13.24 -8.84 -3.58
N LEU A 53 11.91 -8.64 -3.48
CA LEU A 53 11.20 -8.73 -2.20
C LEU A 53 11.34 -10.11 -1.58
N ASP A 54 11.12 -11.20 -2.33
CA ASP A 54 11.27 -12.58 -1.82
C ASP A 54 12.68 -12.85 -1.24
N HIS A 55 13.72 -12.32 -1.89
CA HIS A 55 15.09 -12.47 -1.42
C HIS A 55 15.39 -11.60 -0.19
N LEU A 56 14.87 -10.37 -0.14
CA LEU A 56 15.03 -9.47 1.00
C LEU A 56 14.23 -9.98 2.21
N ASP A 57 13.03 -10.50 2.03
CA ASP A 57 12.25 -11.16 3.08
C ASP A 57 13.01 -12.35 3.66
N ARG A 58 13.63 -13.16 2.79
CA ARG A 58 14.48 -14.25 3.27
C ARG A 58 15.70 -13.77 4.03
N ALA A 59 16.30 -12.66 3.62
CA ALA A 59 17.36 -12.02 4.37
C ALA A 59 16.85 -11.53 5.74
N LEU A 60 15.66 -10.94 5.80
CA LEU A 60 15.04 -10.47 7.04
C LEU A 60 14.79 -11.61 8.03
N GLU A 61 14.27 -12.75 7.57
CA GLU A 61 14.11 -13.97 8.38
C GLU A 61 15.45 -14.46 8.97
N LEU A 62 16.54 -14.32 8.20
CA LEU A 62 17.87 -14.72 8.62
C LEU A 62 18.60 -13.67 9.47
N ALA A 63 18.04 -12.48 9.61
CA ALA A 63 18.70 -11.42 10.39
C ALA A 63 18.96 -11.84 11.83
N ASP A 64 18.10 -12.61 12.44
CA ASP A 64 18.22 -13.12 13.82
C ASP A 64 18.88 -14.50 13.91
N ALA A 65 18.83 -15.29 12.85
CA ALA A 65 19.26 -16.69 12.84
C ALA A 65 20.79 -16.92 12.95
N GLY A 66 21.60 -15.87 12.95
CA GLY A 66 23.06 -15.99 12.91
C GLY A 66 23.82 -15.33 14.06
N SER A 67 23.15 -14.83 15.07
CA SER A 67 23.73 -13.99 16.11
C SER A 67 24.13 -14.81 17.34
N ALA A 68 25.22 -15.55 17.27
CA ALA A 68 25.92 -15.99 18.47
C ALA A 68 26.58 -14.81 19.23
N ASP A 69 26.70 -13.63 18.59
CA ASP A 69 27.46 -12.47 19.06
C ASP A 69 26.59 -11.30 19.58
N GLY A 70 25.29 -11.50 19.79
CA GLY A 70 24.43 -10.57 20.51
C GLY A 70 23.44 -9.75 19.65
N LEU A 71 22.42 -9.24 20.32
CA LEU A 71 21.25 -8.49 19.79
C LEU A 71 21.61 -7.34 18.80
N ARG A 72 22.76 -6.73 18.98
CA ARG A 72 23.20 -5.57 18.19
C ARG A 72 23.43 -5.89 16.72
N SER A 73 23.92 -7.09 16.40
CA SER A 73 24.18 -7.53 15.02
C SER A 73 22.88 -7.85 14.27
N GLY A 74 21.89 -8.48 14.93
CA GLY A 74 20.59 -8.79 14.34
C GLY A 74 19.80 -7.53 14.00
N GLU A 75 19.80 -6.55 14.89
CA GLU A 75 19.11 -5.28 14.67
C GLU A 75 19.70 -4.46 13.53
N GLN A 76 21.04 -4.35 13.44
CA GLN A 76 21.70 -3.70 12.31
C GLN A 76 21.37 -4.39 10.98
N ARG A 77 21.25 -5.72 10.98
CA ARG A 77 20.87 -6.48 9.80
C ARG A 77 19.42 -6.14 9.39
N ARG A 78 18.48 -6.12 10.34
CA ARG A 78 17.08 -5.72 10.06
C ARG A 78 17.01 -4.32 9.49
N ILE A 79 17.66 -3.33 10.12
CA ILE A 79 17.69 -1.94 9.61
C ILE A 79 18.18 -1.91 8.16
N SER A 80 19.27 -2.63 7.86
CA SER A 80 19.82 -2.64 6.51
C SER A 80 18.89 -3.26 5.48
N VAL A 81 18.06 -4.25 5.87
CA VAL A 81 17.07 -4.87 4.99
C VAL A 81 15.86 -3.96 4.82
N TRP A 82 15.35 -3.30 5.88
CA TRP A 82 14.23 -2.34 5.75
C TRP A 82 14.59 -1.19 4.79
N ILE A 83 15.84 -0.68 4.83
CA ILE A 83 16.29 0.31 3.85
C ILE A 83 16.21 -0.27 2.43
N ASN A 84 16.63 -1.51 2.20
CA ASN A 84 16.62 -2.11 0.87
C ASN A 84 15.20 -2.47 0.40
N LEU A 85 14.31 -2.91 1.29
CA LEU A 85 12.89 -3.09 0.99
C LEU A 85 12.24 -1.75 0.61
N GLY A 86 12.49 -0.71 1.40
CA GLY A 86 12.07 0.64 1.06
C GLY A 86 12.55 1.09 -0.32
N ASP A 87 13.80 0.75 -0.70
CA ASP A 87 14.30 1.02 -2.05
C ASP A 87 13.52 0.27 -3.14
N VAL A 88 13.15 -1.00 -2.90
CA VAL A 88 12.35 -1.78 -3.85
C VAL A 88 10.98 -1.12 -4.04
N TYR A 89 10.27 -0.79 -2.96
CA TYR A 89 8.96 -0.13 -3.04
C TYR A 89 9.07 1.26 -3.70
N ARG A 90 10.07 2.07 -3.34
CA ARG A 90 10.31 3.36 -3.99
C ARG A 90 10.57 3.22 -5.49
N TYR A 91 11.31 2.19 -5.92
CA TYR A 91 11.61 1.94 -7.34
C TYR A 91 10.38 1.44 -8.10
N GLN A 92 9.47 0.73 -7.46
CA GLN A 92 8.15 0.41 -8.00
C GLN A 92 7.24 1.63 -8.12
N GLY A 93 7.51 2.71 -7.36
CA GLY A 93 6.69 3.90 -7.25
C GLY A 93 5.73 3.89 -6.07
N ASP A 94 5.75 2.86 -5.23
CA ASP A 94 5.03 2.81 -3.95
C ASP A 94 5.84 3.55 -2.88
N VAL A 95 5.79 4.88 -2.97
CA VAL A 95 6.56 5.75 -2.09
C VAL A 95 5.98 5.83 -0.68
N ALA A 96 4.70 5.49 -0.49
CA ALA A 96 4.06 5.43 0.82
C ALA A 96 4.64 4.27 1.65
N THR A 97 4.59 3.04 1.12
CA THR A 97 5.21 1.87 1.77
C THR A 97 6.72 2.06 1.98
N ALA A 98 7.39 2.70 1.01
CA ALA A 98 8.82 3.03 1.17
C ALA A 98 9.07 4.00 2.34
N GLU A 99 8.22 5.01 2.53
CA GLU A 99 8.31 5.95 3.67
C GLU A 99 8.20 5.22 5.00
N GLU A 100 7.23 4.31 5.15
CA GLU A 100 7.03 3.53 6.38
C GLU A 100 8.27 2.71 6.73
N LEU A 101 8.83 1.98 5.75
CA LEU A 101 10.04 1.18 5.95
C LEU A 101 11.27 2.02 6.29
N TYR A 102 11.44 3.16 5.63
CA TYR A 102 12.55 4.07 5.95
C TYR A 102 12.37 4.73 7.30
N SER A 103 11.15 5.13 7.68
CA SER A 103 10.84 5.70 9.00
C SER A 103 11.17 4.69 10.10
N ARG A 104 10.74 3.44 9.94
CA ARG A 104 11.09 2.35 10.82
C ARG A 104 12.62 2.14 10.93
N ALA A 105 13.33 2.18 9.80
CA ALA A 105 14.79 2.08 9.80
C ALA A 105 15.45 3.24 10.54
N VAL A 106 14.95 4.46 10.38
CA VAL A 106 15.44 5.66 11.09
C VAL A 106 15.23 5.53 12.58
N ASP A 107 14.04 5.13 13.04
CA ASP A 107 13.72 5.00 14.47
C ASP A 107 14.57 3.92 15.14
N ALA A 108 14.69 2.75 14.49
CA ALA A 108 15.55 1.69 14.98
C ALA A 108 17.03 2.09 15.00
N ALA A 109 17.53 2.79 13.98
CA ALA A 109 18.91 3.27 13.93
C ALA A 109 19.20 4.32 15.01
N ARG A 110 18.24 5.20 15.31
CA ARG A 110 18.34 6.17 16.41
C ARG A 110 18.36 5.49 17.78
N ALA A 111 17.59 4.41 17.96
CA ALA A 111 17.54 3.65 19.20
C ALA A 111 18.82 2.82 19.45
N CYS A 112 19.44 2.30 18.38
CA CYS A 112 20.60 1.39 18.48
C CYS A 112 21.90 2.07 18.86
N ALA A 113 22.24 3.21 18.27
CA ALA A 113 23.39 4.05 18.62
C ALA A 113 23.30 5.40 17.88
N PRO A 114 23.57 6.53 18.56
CA PRO A 114 23.48 7.87 17.96
C PRO A 114 24.40 8.14 16.78
N ALA A 115 25.39 7.28 16.54
CA ALA A 115 26.39 7.40 15.48
C ALA A 115 26.45 6.13 14.60
N SER A 116 25.29 5.54 14.29
CA SER A 116 25.23 4.39 13.38
C SER A 116 25.39 4.86 11.94
N GLU A 117 26.32 4.29 11.18
CA GLU A 117 26.45 4.49 9.72
C GLU A 117 25.12 4.23 8.98
N LEU A 118 24.28 3.33 9.52
CA LEU A 118 22.96 3.04 8.97
C LEU A 118 21.97 4.20 9.15
N LEU A 119 22.15 5.07 10.17
CA LEU A 119 21.28 6.22 10.37
C LEU A 119 21.42 7.22 9.21
N SER A 120 22.63 7.52 8.76
CA SER A 120 22.83 8.44 7.63
C SER A 120 22.22 7.92 6.34
N PHE A 121 22.24 6.59 6.12
CA PHE A 121 21.55 5.95 4.99
C PHE A 121 20.03 6.05 5.14
N ALA A 122 19.47 5.61 6.26
CA ALA A 122 18.02 5.59 6.49
C ALA A 122 17.41 7.00 6.33
N VAL A 123 18.02 8.01 6.95
CA VAL A 123 17.58 9.42 6.88
C VAL A 123 17.66 9.96 5.44
N GLN A 124 18.72 9.64 4.68
CA GLN A 124 18.81 10.05 3.28
C GLN A 124 17.74 9.40 2.41
N HIS A 125 17.48 8.09 2.58
CA HIS A 125 16.50 7.37 1.78
C HIS A 125 15.08 7.85 2.10
N LEU A 126 14.76 8.13 3.37
CA LEU A 126 13.52 8.77 3.78
C LEU A 126 13.37 10.16 3.13
N GLY A 127 14.42 10.99 3.18
CA GLY A 127 14.42 12.30 2.52
C GLY A 127 14.14 12.21 1.02
N LYS A 128 14.70 11.22 0.32
CA LYS A 128 14.41 10.99 -1.10
C LYS A 128 12.97 10.56 -1.34
N ALA A 129 12.40 9.70 -0.49
CA ALA A 129 11.00 9.29 -0.61
C ALA A 129 10.04 10.47 -0.40
N LEU A 130 10.27 11.31 0.62
CA LEU A 130 9.48 12.52 0.86
C LEU A 130 9.60 13.54 -0.30
N ALA A 131 10.78 13.64 -0.91
CA ALA A 131 10.96 14.47 -2.11
C ALA A 131 10.10 13.97 -3.28
N GLU A 132 10.03 12.65 -3.48
CA GLU A 132 9.18 12.04 -4.51
C GLU A 132 7.68 12.24 -4.24
N GLN A 133 7.29 12.47 -3.00
CA GLN A 133 5.91 12.83 -2.60
C GLN A 133 5.62 14.34 -2.69
N GLY A 134 6.62 15.16 -3.02
CA GLY A 134 6.47 16.62 -3.05
C GLY A 134 6.60 17.30 -1.68
N ARG A 135 6.88 16.57 -0.60
CA ARG A 135 7.10 17.10 0.77
C ARG A 135 8.52 17.69 0.90
N LEU A 136 8.80 18.71 0.07
CA LEU A 136 10.15 19.22 -0.14
C LEU A 136 10.80 19.83 1.11
N GLY A 137 10.02 20.45 1.99
CA GLY A 137 10.50 21.03 3.27
C GLY A 137 11.03 19.97 4.23
N GLU A 138 10.28 18.89 4.39
CA GLU A 138 10.65 17.76 5.24
C GLU A 138 11.82 16.97 4.63
N ALA A 139 11.76 16.72 3.31
CA ALA A 139 12.84 16.10 2.57
C ALA A 139 14.17 16.84 2.76
N ARG A 140 14.14 18.19 2.63
CA ARG A 140 15.31 19.03 2.84
C ARG A 140 15.88 18.88 4.26
N THR A 141 15.01 18.88 5.28
CA THR A 141 15.42 18.73 6.68
C THR A 141 16.19 17.43 6.88
N LEU A 142 15.65 16.32 6.38
CA LEU A 142 16.29 15.01 6.48
C LEU A 142 17.58 14.90 5.67
N LEU A 143 17.62 15.43 4.45
CA LEU A 143 18.83 15.43 3.63
C LEU A 143 19.96 16.27 4.26
N VAL A 144 19.63 17.39 4.93
CA VAL A 144 20.59 18.17 5.70
C VAL A 144 21.09 17.38 6.91
N GLU A 145 20.22 16.67 7.64
CA GLU A 145 20.62 15.76 8.73
C GLU A 145 21.58 14.67 8.21
N ALA A 146 21.23 14.03 7.09
CA ALA A 146 22.08 13.02 6.45
C ALA A 146 23.45 13.59 6.08
N GLN A 147 23.50 14.81 5.56
CA GLN A 147 24.73 15.51 5.20
C GLN A 147 25.64 15.72 6.42
N HIS A 148 25.06 16.18 7.54
CA HIS A 148 25.82 16.37 8.78
C HIS A 148 26.37 15.06 9.33
N LEU A 149 25.56 13.98 9.33
CA LEU A 149 26.01 12.65 9.76
C LEU A 149 27.17 12.15 8.91
N ARG A 150 27.07 12.24 7.58
CA ARG A 150 28.12 11.77 6.65
C ARG A 150 29.39 12.58 6.70
N ILE A 151 29.29 13.89 6.94
CA ILE A 151 30.46 14.74 7.20
C ILE A 151 31.19 14.28 8.48
N ALA A 152 30.43 13.92 9.53
CA ALA A 152 31.01 13.39 10.76
C ALA A 152 31.63 12.00 10.57
N GLU A 153 31.09 11.17 9.69
CA GLU A 153 31.62 9.85 9.29
C GLU A 153 32.89 9.97 8.42
N GLY A 154 33.01 11.06 7.64
CA GLY A 154 34.17 11.37 6.81
C GLY A 154 34.28 10.62 5.48
N ASP A 155 33.17 10.00 5.01
CA ASP A 155 33.10 9.30 3.71
C ASP A 155 32.79 10.28 2.58
N ALA A 156 33.78 10.56 1.73
CA ALA A 156 33.66 11.56 0.66
C ALA A 156 32.63 11.18 -0.42
N GLU A 157 32.45 9.88 -0.73
CA GLU A 157 31.49 9.44 -1.74
C GLU A 157 30.05 9.59 -1.21
N LEU A 158 29.83 9.27 0.06
CA LEU A 158 28.52 9.44 0.70
C LEU A 158 28.15 10.91 0.89
N ILE A 159 29.12 11.77 1.25
CA ILE A 159 28.95 13.23 1.34
C ILE A 159 28.51 13.78 -0.02
N GLU A 160 29.20 13.39 -1.10
CA GLU A 160 28.87 13.81 -2.45
C GLU A 160 27.48 13.33 -2.89
N SER A 161 27.12 12.08 -2.57
CA SER A 161 25.80 11.53 -2.86
C SER A 161 24.67 12.33 -2.21
N THR A 162 24.87 12.82 -0.97
CA THR A 162 23.86 13.65 -0.30
C THR A 162 23.82 15.07 -0.86
N ARG A 163 24.97 15.63 -1.22
CA ARG A 163 25.06 16.93 -1.87
C ARG A 163 24.26 16.96 -3.17
N VAL A 164 24.43 15.93 -4.01
CA VAL A 164 23.66 15.76 -5.25
C VAL A 164 22.18 15.61 -4.96
N ALA A 165 21.79 14.90 -3.89
CA ALA A 165 20.39 14.77 -3.48
C ALA A 165 19.78 16.13 -3.09
N LEU A 166 20.51 16.97 -2.37
CA LEU A 166 20.06 18.32 -2.00
C LEU A 166 19.95 19.23 -3.22
N GLU A 167 20.91 19.18 -4.14
CA GLU A 167 20.85 19.96 -5.39
C GLU A 167 19.67 19.55 -6.28
N THR A 168 19.42 18.23 -6.37
CA THR A 168 18.28 17.69 -7.11
C THR A 168 16.95 18.15 -6.52
N LEU A 169 16.87 18.26 -5.19
CA LEU A 169 15.67 18.75 -4.50
C LEU A 169 15.27 20.18 -4.94
N GLU A 170 16.23 21.02 -5.32
CA GLU A 170 15.97 22.38 -5.81
C GLU A 170 15.43 22.40 -7.26
N GLN A 171 15.54 21.30 -7.99
CA GLN A 171 15.15 21.16 -9.39
C GLN A 171 13.85 20.35 -9.58
N LEU A 172 13.29 19.77 -8.50
CA LEU A 172 12.09 18.94 -8.62
C LEU A 172 10.80 19.78 -8.62
N PRO A 173 9.93 19.58 -9.61
CA PRO A 173 8.75 18.77 -9.44
C PRO A 173 8.96 17.40 -10.09
N ILE A 174 8.39 16.33 -9.51
CA ILE A 174 8.37 15.02 -10.15
C ILE A 174 7.66 15.17 -11.48
N PRO A 175 8.32 15.00 -12.64
CA PRO A 175 7.68 15.23 -13.92
C PRO A 175 6.49 14.27 -14.05
N LEU A 176 5.33 14.85 -14.27
CA LEU A 176 4.16 14.07 -14.68
C LEU A 176 4.39 13.55 -16.10
N PRO A 177 3.92 12.34 -16.42
CA PRO A 177 3.96 11.83 -17.78
C PRO A 177 3.29 12.79 -18.77
N PRO A 178 3.73 12.83 -20.04
CA PRO A 178 3.23 13.81 -21.01
C PRO A 178 1.72 13.82 -21.22
N ALA A 179 1.08 12.64 -21.19
CA ALA A 179 -0.37 12.55 -21.32
C ALA A 179 -1.09 13.15 -20.11
N ILE A 180 -0.51 13.02 -18.92
CA ILE A 180 -1.04 13.60 -17.69
C ILE A 180 -0.87 15.13 -17.71
N VAL A 181 0.30 15.64 -18.10
CA VAL A 181 0.54 17.09 -18.27
C VAL A 181 -0.43 17.68 -19.28
N ALA A 182 -0.71 16.99 -20.38
CA ALA A 182 -1.68 17.44 -21.38
C ALA A 182 -3.10 17.59 -20.82
N LEU A 183 -3.47 16.78 -19.81
CA LEU A 183 -4.78 16.83 -19.15
C LEU A 183 -4.84 17.90 -18.04
N VAL A 184 -3.85 17.91 -17.13
CA VAL A 184 -3.90 18.72 -15.90
C VAL A 184 -3.10 20.03 -16.00
N GLY A 185 -2.31 20.21 -17.06
CA GLY A 185 -1.43 21.36 -17.26
C GLY A 185 -0.04 21.17 -16.66
N GLU A 186 0.87 22.13 -16.97
CA GLU A 186 2.26 22.11 -16.49
C GLU A 186 2.40 22.49 -15.01
N THR A 187 1.43 23.19 -14.45
CA THR A 187 1.40 23.65 -13.05
C THR A 187 0.06 23.32 -12.40
N PRO A 188 -0.27 22.03 -12.21
CA PRO A 188 -1.53 21.65 -11.59
C PRO A 188 -1.57 22.07 -10.12
N THR A 189 -2.77 22.35 -9.61
CA THR A 189 -3.01 22.55 -8.19
C THR A 189 -3.37 21.22 -7.56
N PHE A 190 -2.75 20.89 -6.43
CA PHE A 190 -3.02 19.69 -5.65
C PHE A 190 -3.71 20.07 -4.34
N SER A 191 -4.69 19.27 -3.94
CA SER A 191 -5.29 19.30 -2.62
C SER A 191 -5.22 17.90 -2.03
N ASP A 192 -4.77 17.82 -0.81
CA ASP A 192 -4.75 16.63 0.06
C ASP A 192 -5.79 16.75 1.20
N GLU A 193 -6.61 17.81 1.18
CA GLU A 193 -7.76 17.98 2.07
C GLU A 193 -8.90 17.02 1.66
N HIS A 194 -8.65 15.71 1.71
CA HIS A 194 -9.66 14.68 1.49
C HIS A 194 -9.47 13.56 2.51
N GLU A 195 -10.57 13.05 2.99
CA GLU A 195 -10.63 11.90 3.88
C GLU A 195 -10.29 10.62 3.07
N GLY A 196 -9.03 10.25 3.06
CA GLY A 196 -8.56 9.03 2.42
C GLY A 196 -7.31 8.54 3.12
N GLN A 197 -7.38 7.36 3.74
CA GLN A 197 -6.28 6.78 4.53
C GLN A 197 -5.12 6.24 3.70
N SER A 198 -5.24 6.12 2.38
CA SER A 198 -4.15 5.62 1.54
C SER A 198 -3.30 6.76 0.99
N GLY A 199 -2.07 6.88 1.47
CA GLY A 199 -1.06 7.78 0.90
C GLY A 199 -0.92 7.58 -0.62
N GLY A 200 -0.68 8.67 -1.36
CA GLY A 200 -0.47 8.63 -2.81
C GLY A 200 -1.70 8.94 -3.68
N VAL A 201 -2.80 9.41 -3.08
CA VAL A 201 -3.97 9.96 -3.78
C VAL A 201 -3.97 11.48 -3.64
N ALA A 202 -4.17 12.21 -4.72
CA ALA A 202 -4.28 13.66 -4.71
C ALA A 202 -5.48 14.14 -5.51
N PHE A 203 -6.19 15.16 -5.02
CA PHE A 203 -7.22 15.84 -5.79
C PHE A 203 -6.62 16.98 -6.59
N VAL A 204 -6.80 16.96 -7.92
CA VAL A 204 -6.07 17.81 -8.85
C VAL A 204 -7.03 18.74 -9.58
N ASN A 205 -6.68 20.05 -9.58
CA ASN A 205 -7.44 21.10 -10.27
C ASN A 205 -8.94 21.15 -9.91
N GLY A 206 -9.34 20.62 -8.73
CA GLY A 206 -10.73 20.58 -8.31
C GLY A 206 -11.64 19.71 -9.20
N SER A 207 -11.08 18.76 -9.95
CA SER A 207 -11.83 17.99 -10.95
C SER A 207 -11.36 16.55 -11.14
N TYR A 208 -10.18 16.19 -10.64
CA TYR A 208 -9.57 14.90 -10.91
C TYR A 208 -8.97 14.29 -9.64
N TRP A 209 -9.08 12.97 -9.55
CA TRP A 209 -8.37 12.15 -8.56
C TRP A 209 -7.16 11.51 -9.24
N MET A 210 -5.97 11.77 -8.73
CA MET A 210 -4.71 11.24 -9.26
C MET A 210 -4.14 10.23 -8.27
N LYS A 211 -3.83 9.03 -8.76
CA LYS A 211 -3.14 7.96 -8.04
C LYS A 211 -1.83 7.64 -8.75
N ARG A 212 -0.82 7.20 -8.00
CA ARG A 212 0.50 6.89 -8.56
C ARG A 212 1.04 5.56 -8.02
N GLY A 213 1.88 4.91 -8.84
CA GLY A 213 2.58 3.69 -8.46
C GLY A 213 1.89 2.40 -8.91
N PRO A 214 2.37 1.23 -8.45
CA PRO A 214 1.89 -0.06 -8.92
C PRO A 214 0.44 -0.32 -8.58
N ARG A 215 -0.07 0.21 -7.46
CA ARG A 215 -1.50 0.14 -7.11
C ARG A 215 -2.36 0.88 -8.13
N ALA A 216 -1.92 2.04 -8.62
CA ALA A 216 -2.62 2.80 -9.65
C ALA A 216 -2.69 2.04 -10.99
N ALA A 217 -1.60 1.37 -11.39
CA ALA A 217 -1.59 0.52 -12.57
C ALA A 217 -2.53 -0.68 -12.41
N ALA A 218 -2.49 -1.34 -11.25
CA ALA A 218 -3.38 -2.45 -10.94
C ALA A 218 -4.86 -2.03 -10.96
N GLU A 219 -5.19 -0.87 -10.42
CA GLU A 219 -6.56 -0.31 -10.43
C GLU A 219 -6.99 0.06 -11.85
N HIS A 220 -6.10 0.67 -12.65
CA HIS A 220 -6.38 0.96 -14.07
C HIS A 220 -6.78 -0.30 -14.82
N ASP A 221 -6.04 -1.39 -14.71
CA ASP A 221 -6.33 -2.64 -15.42
C ASP A 221 -7.69 -3.23 -15.01
N ARG A 222 -8.04 -3.15 -13.73
CA ARG A 222 -9.32 -3.61 -13.19
C ARG A 222 -10.48 -2.72 -13.64
N LEU A 223 -10.32 -1.41 -13.61
CA LEU A 223 -11.29 -0.47 -14.14
C LEU A 223 -11.55 -0.73 -15.64
N LYS A 224 -10.48 -0.91 -16.41
CA LYS A 224 -10.60 -1.23 -17.85
C LYS A 224 -11.34 -2.54 -18.09
N TRP A 225 -11.05 -3.56 -17.29
CA TRP A 225 -11.72 -4.85 -17.40
C TRP A 225 -13.21 -4.75 -17.00
N LEU A 226 -13.53 -4.03 -15.92
CA LEU A 226 -14.93 -3.84 -15.48
C LEU A 226 -15.77 -3.02 -16.44
N GLN A 227 -15.17 -2.21 -17.31
CA GLN A 227 -15.91 -1.43 -18.30
C GLN A 227 -16.77 -2.32 -19.20
N GLY A 228 -18.06 -2.03 -19.24
CA GLY A 228 -19.02 -2.81 -20.03
C GLY A 228 -19.63 -4.03 -19.33
N LEU A 229 -19.24 -4.35 -18.11
CA LEU A 229 -19.81 -5.45 -17.31
C LEU A 229 -21.01 -5.03 -16.44
N GLY A 230 -21.57 -3.83 -16.68
CA GLY A 230 -22.76 -3.35 -15.99
C GLY A 230 -22.53 -2.76 -14.60
N ILE A 231 -21.26 -2.59 -14.19
CA ILE A 231 -20.86 -1.88 -12.97
C ILE A 231 -20.58 -0.42 -13.34
N ARG A 232 -21.09 0.51 -12.54
CA ARG A 232 -20.79 1.94 -12.69
C ARG A 232 -19.45 2.24 -12.06
N LEU A 233 -18.60 2.96 -12.78
CA LEU A 233 -17.23 3.26 -12.41
C LEU A 233 -16.94 4.75 -12.67
N PRO A 234 -15.95 5.35 -12.03
CA PRO A 234 -15.46 6.66 -12.42
C PRO A 234 -14.84 6.61 -13.83
N ASP A 235 -14.91 7.73 -14.54
CA ASP A 235 -14.29 7.83 -15.86
C ASP A 235 -12.78 7.91 -15.73
N ILE A 236 -12.05 7.06 -16.46
CA ILE A 236 -10.59 7.16 -16.59
C ILE A 236 -10.30 8.35 -17.50
N ALA A 237 -9.84 9.46 -16.92
CA ALA A 237 -9.48 10.67 -17.65
C ALA A 237 -8.13 10.52 -18.38
N ALA A 238 -7.16 9.89 -17.73
CA ALA A 238 -5.86 9.54 -18.32
C ALA A 238 -5.19 8.41 -17.55
N PHE A 239 -4.34 7.65 -18.25
CA PHE A 239 -3.37 6.75 -17.65
C PHE A 239 -2.09 6.78 -18.48
N ASP A 240 -0.95 7.02 -17.82
CA ASP A 240 0.37 7.01 -18.48
C ASP A 240 1.43 6.59 -17.46
N ALA A 241 2.25 5.64 -17.87
CA ALA A 241 3.26 5.00 -17.03
C ALA A 241 2.66 4.39 -15.74
N ASP A 242 2.86 5.05 -14.61
CA ASP A 242 2.41 4.65 -13.28
C ASP A 242 1.37 5.62 -12.68
N VAL A 243 0.82 6.54 -13.49
CA VAL A 243 -0.12 7.58 -13.03
C VAL A 243 -1.51 7.34 -13.61
N LEU A 244 -2.48 7.11 -12.75
CA LEU A 244 -3.91 7.01 -13.06
C LEU A 244 -4.62 8.30 -12.66
N VAL A 245 -5.38 8.88 -13.58
CA VAL A 245 -6.23 10.05 -13.32
C VAL A 245 -7.68 9.68 -13.61
N LEU A 246 -8.50 9.82 -12.58
CA LEU A 246 -9.93 9.58 -12.64
C LEU A 246 -10.68 10.91 -12.61
N ALA A 247 -11.74 11.05 -13.39
CA ALA A 247 -12.61 12.19 -13.26
C ALA A 247 -13.36 12.12 -11.92
N ASP A 248 -13.49 13.28 -11.25
CA ASP A 248 -14.33 13.37 -10.08
C ASP A 248 -15.80 13.08 -10.44
N ALA A 249 -16.42 12.17 -9.70
CA ALA A 249 -17.83 11.84 -9.91
C ALA A 249 -18.78 12.94 -9.42
N GLY A 250 -18.29 13.90 -8.63
CA GLY A 250 -19.06 15.02 -8.09
C GLY A 250 -20.15 14.61 -7.10
N VAL A 251 -20.08 13.39 -6.56
CA VAL A 251 -21.03 12.86 -5.58
C VAL A 251 -20.29 12.24 -4.41
N PRO A 252 -20.84 12.33 -3.17
CA PRO A 252 -20.18 11.78 -1.99
C PRO A 252 -20.22 10.25 -1.99
N SER A 253 -19.40 9.64 -1.12
CA SER A 253 -19.49 8.22 -0.79
C SER A 253 -20.73 7.93 0.07
N LEU A 254 -21.13 6.67 0.13
CA LEU A 254 -22.22 6.25 1.02
C LEU A 254 -21.82 6.35 2.50
N ALA A 255 -20.53 6.36 2.83
CA ALA A 255 -20.04 6.63 4.17
C ALA A 255 -20.52 7.99 4.70
N ALA A 256 -20.64 9.01 3.84
CA ALA A 256 -21.16 10.32 4.22
C ALA A 256 -22.63 10.32 4.70
N ARG A 257 -23.36 9.21 4.54
CA ARG A 257 -24.70 9.01 5.14
C ARG A 257 -24.64 8.42 6.56
N GLY A 258 -23.45 8.00 7.01
CA GLY A 258 -23.22 7.46 8.34
C GLY A 258 -23.28 8.55 9.42
N HIS A 259 -23.11 8.12 10.67
CA HIS A 259 -23.01 9.03 11.81
C HIS A 259 -21.51 9.21 12.11
N ASP A 260 -21.03 10.46 12.08
CA ASP A 260 -19.77 10.79 12.74
C ASP A 260 -20.03 10.74 14.26
N TYR A 261 -19.37 9.83 14.95
CA TYR A 261 -19.21 9.92 16.39
C TYR A 261 -18.03 10.86 16.66
N ASP A 262 -18.29 11.93 17.44
CA ASP A 262 -17.20 12.73 17.98
C ASP A 262 -16.40 11.92 19.02
N ASP A 263 -15.18 12.35 19.35
CA ASP A 263 -14.29 11.72 20.36
C ASP A 263 -14.92 11.61 21.77
N GLU A 264 -16.12 12.16 21.99
CA GLU A 264 -16.86 12.14 23.27
C GLU A 264 -18.07 11.17 23.23
N GLY A 265 -18.30 10.45 22.11
CA GLY A 265 -19.39 9.46 21.96
C GLY A 265 -20.80 10.08 21.87
N GLU A 266 -20.92 11.39 21.68
CA GLU A 266 -22.16 12.06 21.34
C GLU A 266 -22.31 12.19 19.82
N ALA A 267 -23.43 11.75 19.27
CA ALA A 267 -23.73 11.83 17.85
C ALA A 267 -23.66 13.30 17.35
N ALA A 268 -22.53 13.66 16.72
CA ALA A 268 -22.44 14.92 16.00
C ALA A 268 -23.50 14.93 14.91
N THR A 269 -24.34 15.95 14.96
CA THR A 269 -25.52 16.24 14.13
C THR A 269 -25.63 15.42 12.85
N ALA A 270 -26.59 14.47 12.86
CA ALA A 270 -27.00 13.70 11.70
C ALA A 270 -27.12 14.62 10.46
N VAL A 271 -26.26 14.42 9.47
CA VAL A 271 -26.50 14.94 8.13
C VAL A 271 -27.76 14.23 7.66
N VAL A 272 -28.81 15.00 7.50
CA VAL A 272 -30.18 14.55 7.27
C VAL A 272 -30.20 13.55 6.12
N ALA A 273 -30.37 12.27 6.47
CA ALA A 273 -30.82 11.28 5.51
C ALA A 273 -32.13 11.82 4.91
N GLY A 274 -32.12 12.08 3.59
CA GLY A 274 -33.33 12.45 2.88
C GLY A 274 -34.35 11.35 3.12
N ALA A 275 -35.39 11.67 3.90
CA ALA A 275 -36.45 10.73 4.22
C ALA A 275 -37.06 10.19 2.91
N GLY A 276 -36.73 8.93 2.52
CA GLY A 276 -37.39 8.24 1.43
C GLY A 276 -36.50 7.51 0.40
N GLY A 277 -35.18 7.51 0.52
CA GLY A 277 -34.28 6.72 -0.35
C GLY A 277 -34.08 5.27 0.15
N PRO A 278 -33.55 4.36 -0.69
CA PRO A 278 -33.13 3.03 -0.23
C PRO A 278 -32.00 3.15 0.81
N SER A 279 -31.97 2.20 1.77
CA SER A 279 -30.95 2.16 2.81
C SER A 279 -29.56 1.91 2.22
N VAL A 280 -28.51 2.38 2.91
CA VAL A 280 -27.10 2.18 2.51
C VAL A 280 -26.81 0.69 2.34
N GLY A 281 -27.18 -0.13 3.35
CA GLY A 281 -27.00 -1.56 3.28
C GLY A 281 -27.73 -2.21 2.10
N ALA A 282 -28.95 -1.79 1.79
CA ALA A 282 -29.68 -2.33 0.64
C ALA A 282 -29.01 -1.95 -0.70
N ILE A 283 -28.47 -0.74 -0.83
CA ILE A 283 -27.71 -0.30 -2.01
C ILE A 283 -26.45 -1.17 -2.15
N MET A 284 -25.65 -1.24 -1.09
CA MET A 284 -24.40 -2.01 -1.07
C MET A 284 -24.66 -3.49 -1.37
N GLY A 285 -25.64 -4.12 -0.72
CA GLY A 285 -25.97 -5.54 -0.94
C GLY A 285 -26.41 -5.82 -2.38
N THR A 286 -27.18 -4.93 -2.99
CA THR A 286 -27.62 -5.06 -4.39
C THR A 286 -26.44 -4.91 -5.36
N LEU A 287 -25.58 -3.91 -5.13
CA LEU A 287 -24.40 -3.66 -5.95
C LEU A 287 -23.41 -4.84 -5.85
N LEU A 288 -23.10 -5.29 -4.63
CA LEU A 288 -22.19 -6.40 -4.41
C LEU A 288 -22.70 -7.70 -5.05
N ARG A 289 -23.99 -7.98 -4.92
CA ARG A 289 -24.59 -9.13 -5.59
C ARG A 289 -24.42 -9.07 -7.11
N ARG A 290 -24.50 -7.89 -7.71
CA ARG A 290 -24.28 -7.68 -9.14
C ARG A 290 -22.81 -7.94 -9.50
N LEU A 291 -21.87 -7.42 -8.74
CA LEU A 291 -20.45 -7.67 -8.94
C LEU A 291 -20.12 -9.17 -8.83
N HIS A 292 -20.61 -9.83 -7.78
CA HIS A 292 -20.39 -11.26 -7.53
C HIS A 292 -21.11 -12.18 -8.54
N SER A 293 -22.03 -11.66 -9.36
CA SER A 293 -22.68 -12.41 -10.43
C SER A 293 -21.89 -12.45 -11.74
N ILE A 294 -20.79 -11.72 -11.83
CA ILE A 294 -19.88 -11.78 -12.99
C ILE A 294 -19.21 -13.17 -12.99
N PRO A 295 -19.18 -13.88 -14.13
CA PRO A 295 -18.52 -15.20 -14.20
C PRO A 295 -17.04 -15.11 -13.85
N ILE A 296 -16.58 -15.95 -12.93
CA ILE A 296 -15.20 -15.95 -12.47
C ILE A 296 -14.19 -16.31 -13.57
N GLU A 297 -14.64 -17.07 -14.58
CA GLU A 297 -13.82 -17.45 -15.73
C GLU A 297 -13.46 -16.27 -16.63
N GLU A 298 -14.20 -15.17 -16.51
CA GLU A 298 -13.94 -13.93 -17.25
C GLU A 298 -12.96 -13.02 -16.51
N CYS A 299 -12.74 -13.24 -15.20
CA CYS A 299 -11.87 -12.40 -14.37
C CYS A 299 -10.40 -12.87 -14.45
N PRO A 300 -9.49 -12.04 -14.97
CA PRO A 300 -8.07 -12.41 -15.08
C PRO A 300 -7.28 -12.18 -13.79
N PHE A 301 -7.90 -11.64 -12.73
CA PHE A 301 -7.23 -11.23 -11.50
C PHE A 301 -7.46 -12.29 -10.39
N ASP A 302 -6.38 -12.67 -9.73
CA ASP A 302 -6.40 -13.63 -8.62
C ASP A 302 -6.35 -12.87 -7.28
N GLY A 303 -7.41 -13.01 -6.49
CA GLY A 303 -7.53 -12.43 -5.14
C GLY A 303 -7.72 -13.51 -4.07
N ARG A 304 -7.45 -14.80 -4.37
CA ARG A 304 -7.68 -15.92 -3.46
C ARG A 304 -6.91 -15.77 -2.17
N LEU A 305 -7.41 -16.47 -1.17
CA LEU A 305 -6.87 -16.42 0.19
C LEU A 305 -5.38 -16.72 0.27
N GLU A 306 -4.85 -17.58 -0.59
CA GLU A 306 -3.41 -17.86 -0.65
C GLU A 306 -2.60 -16.61 -0.98
N ILE A 307 -3.07 -15.81 -1.95
CA ILE A 307 -2.42 -14.53 -2.34
C ILE A 307 -2.54 -13.51 -1.19
N ALA A 308 -3.73 -13.40 -0.58
CA ALA A 308 -3.96 -12.49 0.54
C ALA A 308 -3.07 -12.86 1.75
N LEU A 309 -2.98 -14.14 2.12
CA LEU A 309 -2.12 -14.60 3.22
C LEU A 309 -0.63 -14.41 2.92
N ALA A 310 -0.19 -14.58 1.67
CA ALA A 310 1.19 -14.31 1.28
C ALA A 310 1.51 -12.80 1.43
N HIS A 311 0.56 -11.93 1.06
CA HIS A 311 0.70 -10.47 1.27
C HIS A 311 0.69 -10.13 2.76
N ALA A 312 -0.29 -10.60 3.54
CA ALA A 312 -0.36 -10.41 4.99
C ALA A 312 0.93 -10.84 5.69
N ARG A 313 1.47 -12.03 5.31
CA ARG A 313 2.76 -12.50 5.85
C ARG A 313 3.90 -11.51 5.56
N ARG A 314 3.94 -10.93 4.36
CA ARG A 314 4.93 -9.91 4.01
C ARG A 314 4.76 -8.66 4.86
N MET A 315 3.53 -8.13 4.99
CA MET A 315 3.24 -6.96 5.83
C MET A 315 3.71 -7.17 7.28
N VAL A 316 3.40 -8.35 7.86
CA VAL A 316 3.87 -8.70 9.22
C VAL A 316 5.39 -8.77 9.29
N LEU A 317 6.05 -9.46 8.33
CA LEU A 317 7.50 -9.63 8.31
C LEU A 317 8.24 -8.29 8.16
N GLU A 318 7.77 -7.43 7.27
CA GLU A 318 8.33 -6.10 7.05
C GLU A 318 7.95 -5.13 8.18
N GLY A 319 6.94 -5.48 9.01
CA GLY A 319 6.45 -4.71 10.14
C GLY A 319 5.67 -3.48 9.73
N LEU A 320 4.90 -3.63 8.68
CA LEU A 320 4.02 -2.60 8.11
C LEU A 320 2.60 -2.67 8.68
N VAL A 321 2.33 -3.62 9.57
CA VAL A 321 1.03 -3.76 10.25
C VAL A 321 1.05 -2.89 11.51
N ASP A 322 0.10 -1.96 11.61
CA ASP A 322 -0.12 -1.19 12.83
C ASP A 322 -1.07 -1.94 13.76
N ALA A 323 -0.56 -2.47 14.87
CA ALA A 323 -1.37 -3.18 15.84
C ALA A 323 -2.25 -2.25 16.71
N GLU A 324 -2.04 -0.93 16.66
CA GLU A 324 -2.89 0.03 17.36
C GLU A 324 -4.25 0.19 16.66
N ASP A 325 -4.32 -0.12 15.35
CA ASP A 325 -5.54 -0.07 14.53
C ASP A 325 -6.37 -1.36 14.60
N PHE A 326 -5.94 -2.39 15.36
CA PHE A 326 -6.69 -3.63 15.49
C PHE A 326 -8.06 -3.41 16.17
N ASP A 327 -9.08 -4.12 15.68
CA ASP A 327 -10.40 -4.18 16.33
C ASP A 327 -10.27 -4.56 17.83
N ASP A 328 -11.13 -4.06 18.70
CA ASP A 328 -11.10 -4.25 20.16
C ASP A 328 -10.87 -5.72 20.58
N ASP A 329 -11.43 -6.67 19.85
CA ASP A 329 -11.30 -8.10 20.13
C ASP A 329 -9.88 -8.65 19.84
N ASN A 330 -9.04 -7.92 19.14
CA ASN A 330 -7.71 -8.31 18.69
C ASN A 330 -6.57 -7.43 19.24
N GLN A 331 -6.85 -6.34 19.95
CA GLN A 331 -5.86 -5.36 20.48
C GLN A 331 -4.77 -5.99 21.37
N GLU A 332 -5.04 -7.12 22.02
CA GLU A 332 -4.04 -7.82 22.84
C GLU A 332 -3.13 -8.75 22.03
N GLN A 333 -3.36 -8.90 20.72
CA GLN A 333 -2.60 -9.78 19.84
C GLN A 333 -1.50 -9.02 19.10
N THR A 334 -0.40 -9.71 18.81
CA THR A 334 0.61 -9.18 17.88
C THR A 334 0.27 -9.57 16.44
N PRO A 335 0.77 -8.84 15.43
CA PRO A 335 0.58 -9.21 14.03
C PRO A 335 0.99 -10.66 13.70
N GLU A 336 2.06 -11.16 14.33
CA GLU A 336 2.51 -12.56 14.17
C GLU A 336 1.51 -13.56 14.77
N GLN A 337 0.86 -13.21 15.88
CA GLN A 337 -0.17 -14.06 16.50
C GLN A 337 -1.44 -14.10 15.63
N VAL A 338 -1.86 -12.95 15.08
CA VAL A 338 -2.98 -12.88 14.13
C VAL A 338 -2.68 -13.70 12.88
N LEU A 339 -1.48 -13.57 12.30
CA LEU A 339 -1.07 -14.35 11.14
C LEU A 339 -1.05 -15.86 11.42
N ALA A 340 -0.54 -16.29 12.57
CA ALA A 340 -0.53 -17.69 12.97
C ALA A 340 -1.94 -18.25 13.09
N ARG A 341 -2.86 -17.48 13.71
CA ARG A 341 -4.27 -17.83 13.84
C ARG A 341 -4.95 -17.95 12.48
N LEU A 342 -4.68 -17.05 11.55
CA LEU A 342 -5.20 -17.11 10.19
C LEU A 342 -4.77 -18.38 9.44
N HIS A 343 -3.55 -18.84 9.65
CA HIS A 343 -3.10 -20.11 9.07
C HIS A 343 -3.76 -21.33 9.71
N GLU A 344 -4.01 -21.31 11.03
CA GLU A 344 -4.63 -22.41 11.77
C GLU A 344 -6.15 -22.53 11.49
N GLU A 345 -6.84 -21.38 11.41
CA GLU A 345 -8.30 -21.32 11.25
C GLU A 345 -8.75 -21.23 9.79
N ARG A 346 -7.83 -21.34 8.83
CA ARG A 346 -8.06 -21.15 7.39
C ARG A 346 -9.28 -21.95 6.90
N PRO A 347 -10.32 -21.27 6.33
CA PRO A 347 -11.46 -21.96 5.72
C PRO A 347 -11.11 -22.50 4.33
N GLU A 348 -11.88 -23.47 3.85
CA GLU A 348 -11.89 -23.83 2.44
C GLU A 348 -12.59 -22.73 1.62
N GLU A 349 -11.98 -22.28 0.54
CA GLU A 349 -12.57 -21.34 -0.42
C GLU A 349 -13.50 -22.11 -1.38
N THR A 350 -14.75 -22.27 -0.99
CA THR A 350 -15.75 -23.05 -1.76
C THR A 350 -16.72 -22.16 -2.53
N ASP A 351 -16.68 -20.84 -2.34
CA ASP A 351 -17.66 -19.90 -2.82
C ASP A 351 -17.02 -18.71 -3.52
N LEU A 352 -16.26 -19.01 -4.59
CA LEU A 352 -15.49 -18.04 -5.34
C LEU A 352 -16.40 -17.15 -6.20
N VAL A 353 -16.11 -15.85 -6.17
CA VAL A 353 -16.77 -14.80 -6.93
C VAL A 353 -15.75 -13.80 -7.43
N VAL A 354 -16.18 -12.85 -8.26
CA VAL A 354 -15.38 -11.65 -8.53
C VAL A 354 -15.58 -10.69 -7.37
N ALA A 355 -14.67 -10.74 -6.40
CA ALA A 355 -14.72 -9.91 -5.20
C ALA A 355 -14.05 -8.55 -5.45
N HIS A 356 -14.52 -7.51 -4.76
CA HIS A 356 -13.90 -6.18 -4.73
C HIS A 356 -12.56 -6.20 -3.99
N GLY A 357 -12.54 -6.91 -2.87
CA GLY A 357 -11.37 -7.06 -2.02
C GLY A 357 -11.23 -6.01 -0.92
N ASP A 358 -11.97 -4.89 -1.01
CA ASP A 358 -12.08 -3.82 -0.02
C ASP A 358 -13.47 -3.14 -0.14
N PHE A 359 -14.55 -3.89 0.12
CA PHE A 359 -15.92 -3.42 -0.12
C PHE A 359 -16.51 -2.76 1.12
N THR A 360 -16.36 -1.45 1.21
CA THR A 360 -16.87 -0.59 2.29
C THR A 360 -17.81 0.50 1.74
N SER A 361 -18.53 1.20 2.62
CA SER A 361 -19.39 2.34 2.23
C SER A 361 -18.60 3.53 1.70
N ALA A 362 -17.32 3.66 2.06
CA ALA A 362 -16.40 4.65 1.53
C ALA A 362 -16.06 4.41 0.05
N ASN A 363 -16.04 3.14 -0.37
CA ASN A 363 -15.70 2.72 -1.73
C ASN A 363 -16.92 2.60 -2.67
N VAL A 364 -18.09 3.03 -2.20
CA VAL A 364 -19.34 3.13 -3.01
C VAL A 364 -19.84 4.56 -2.97
N LEU A 365 -19.82 5.24 -4.11
CA LEU A 365 -20.35 6.59 -4.23
C LEU A 365 -21.86 6.56 -4.49
N GLU A 366 -22.52 7.69 -4.22
CA GLU A 366 -23.92 7.90 -4.59
C GLU A 366 -24.16 7.57 -6.09
N GLY A 367 -25.30 6.93 -6.36
CA GLY A 367 -25.58 6.42 -7.71
C GLY A 367 -24.94 5.08 -8.02
N GLU A 368 -24.48 4.34 -7.02
CA GLU A 368 -23.89 2.99 -7.15
C GLU A 368 -22.60 3.00 -8.00
N ILE A 369 -21.75 4.02 -7.87
CA ILE A 369 -20.46 4.09 -8.53
C ILE A 369 -19.43 3.42 -7.62
N LEU A 370 -18.76 2.39 -8.14
CA LEU A 370 -17.74 1.63 -7.42
C LEU A 370 -16.36 2.24 -7.68
N ILE A 371 -15.60 2.51 -6.61
CA ILE A 371 -14.24 3.06 -6.67
C ILE A 371 -13.26 2.15 -5.93
N ASP A 372 -11.98 2.44 -6.07
CA ASP A 372 -10.88 1.76 -5.39
C ASP A 372 -10.84 0.23 -5.62
N VAL A 373 -10.96 -0.14 -6.89
CA VAL A 373 -11.02 -1.55 -7.30
C VAL A 373 -9.63 -2.20 -7.39
N GLY A 374 -8.60 -1.59 -6.84
CA GLY A 374 -7.21 -2.07 -6.91
C GLY A 374 -6.97 -3.47 -6.35
N ALA A 375 -7.79 -3.94 -5.42
CA ALA A 375 -7.73 -5.28 -4.82
C ALA A 375 -8.68 -6.31 -5.46
N LEU A 376 -9.45 -5.90 -6.49
CA LEU A 376 -10.45 -6.76 -7.13
C LEU A 376 -9.81 -8.00 -7.75
N GLY A 377 -10.45 -9.14 -7.56
CA GLY A 377 -10.04 -10.42 -8.14
C GLY A 377 -10.95 -11.57 -7.76
N VAL A 378 -10.65 -12.76 -8.27
CA VAL A 378 -11.38 -13.97 -7.89
C VAL A 378 -11.02 -14.34 -6.46
N ALA A 379 -11.97 -14.27 -5.54
CA ALA A 379 -11.80 -14.60 -4.12
C ALA A 379 -13.09 -15.18 -3.54
N ASP A 380 -13.01 -15.63 -2.29
CA ASP A 380 -14.20 -16.05 -1.55
C ASP A 380 -15.13 -14.85 -1.27
N ARG A 381 -16.44 -15.01 -1.48
CA ARG A 381 -17.43 -13.93 -1.27
C ARG A 381 -17.39 -13.32 0.12
N TYR A 382 -17.00 -14.09 1.13
CA TYR A 382 -16.94 -13.63 2.51
C TYR A 382 -15.87 -12.59 2.76
N ARG A 383 -14.89 -12.44 1.86
CA ARG A 383 -13.95 -11.32 1.92
C ARG A 383 -14.69 -9.97 1.89
N ASP A 384 -15.58 -9.78 0.92
CA ASP A 384 -16.35 -8.54 0.80
C ASP A 384 -17.49 -8.47 1.81
N LEU A 385 -18.15 -9.60 2.10
CA LEU A 385 -19.25 -9.64 3.07
C LEU A 385 -18.81 -9.26 4.48
N ALA A 386 -17.61 -9.67 4.87
CA ALA A 386 -17.05 -9.37 6.18
C ALA A 386 -16.74 -7.88 6.34
N LEU A 387 -16.07 -7.30 5.34
CA LEU A 387 -15.69 -5.88 5.34
C LEU A 387 -16.93 -4.97 5.32
N ALA A 388 -17.90 -5.26 4.43
CA ALA A 388 -19.16 -4.52 4.38
C ALA A 388 -19.94 -4.59 5.69
N ALA A 389 -20.00 -5.77 6.32
CA ALA A 389 -20.71 -5.93 7.59
C ALA A 389 -20.04 -5.18 8.73
N ARG A 390 -18.70 -5.19 8.81
CA ARG A 390 -17.91 -4.42 9.78
C ARG A 390 -18.13 -2.93 9.58
N ASP A 391 -17.93 -2.42 8.38
CA ASP A 391 -18.09 -1.02 8.01
C ASP A 391 -19.51 -0.50 8.35
N LEU A 392 -20.56 -1.22 7.93
CA LEU A 392 -21.95 -0.85 8.22
C LEU A 392 -22.28 -0.90 9.72
N SER A 393 -21.69 -1.84 10.45
CA SER A 393 -21.89 -1.93 11.91
C SER A 393 -21.21 -0.78 12.66
N GLY A 394 -20.02 -0.37 12.23
CA GLY A 394 -19.23 0.69 12.85
C GLY A 394 -19.72 2.10 12.51
N HIS A 395 -20.04 2.35 11.24
CA HIS A 395 -20.32 3.70 10.75
C HIS A 395 -21.82 3.98 10.50
N HIS A 396 -22.69 2.96 10.51
CA HIS A 396 -24.11 3.13 10.22
C HIS A 396 -24.99 2.53 11.33
N SER A 397 -25.58 1.34 11.11
CA SER A 397 -26.42 0.68 12.12
C SER A 397 -26.59 -0.82 11.87
N ALA A 398 -27.03 -1.57 12.91
CA ALA A 398 -27.37 -2.98 12.78
C ALA A 398 -28.51 -3.25 11.77
N ASP A 399 -29.43 -2.29 11.60
CA ASP A 399 -30.50 -2.40 10.60
C ASP A 399 -29.96 -2.34 9.19
N GLU A 400 -28.91 -1.53 8.95
CA GLU A 400 -28.21 -1.46 7.65
C GLU A 400 -27.47 -2.76 7.34
N VAL A 401 -26.84 -3.40 8.33
CA VAL A 401 -26.23 -4.73 8.18
C VAL A 401 -27.29 -5.77 7.79
N THR A 402 -28.45 -5.73 8.45
CA THR A 402 -29.58 -6.63 8.14
C THR A 402 -30.09 -6.39 6.72
N ALA A 403 -30.25 -5.12 6.32
CA ALA A 403 -30.69 -4.75 4.98
C ALA A 403 -29.68 -5.18 3.90
N PHE A 404 -28.37 -5.07 4.20
CA PHE A 404 -27.29 -5.50 3.32
C PHE A 404 -27.37 -7.00 3.01
N PHE A 405 -27.39 -7.85 4.03
CA PHE A 405 -27.46 -9.30 3.83
C PHE A 405 -28.77 -9.75 3.14
N ALA A 406 -29.90 -9.10 3.47
CA ALA A 406 -31.18 -9.37 2.82
C ALA A 406 -31.14 -9.01 1.32
N ALA A 407 -30.60 -7.83 0.95
CA ALA A 407 -30.48 -7.38 -0.42
C ALA A 407 -29.45 -8.20 -1.22
N TYR A 408 -28.35 -8.60 -0.57
CA TYR A 408 -27.36 -9.48 -1.16
C TYR A 408 -27.92 -10.88 -1.41
N GLY A 409 -28.85 -11.37 -0.57
CA GLY A 409 -29.52 -12.66 -0.72
C GLY A 409 -28.96 -13.77 0.17
N VAL A 410 -28.24 -13.42 1.23
CA VAL A 410 -27.71 -14.31 2.28
C VAL A 410 -28.13 -13.77 3.65
N PRO A 411 -29.44 -13.89 4.01
CA PRO A 411 -29.94 -13.28 5.26
C PRO A 411 -29.34 -13.90 6.54
N GLU A 412 -28.79 -15.08 6.47
CA GLU A 412 -28.13 -15.78 7.56
C GLU A 412 -26.70 -16.14 7.12
N PRO A 413 -25.73 -15.21 7.23
CA PRO A 413 -24.36 -15.46 6.82
C PRO A 413 -23.64 -16.42 7.80
N ASP A 414 -22.62 -17.13 7.31
CA ASP A 414 -21.74 -17.94 8.13
C ASP A 414 -20.82 -17.02 8.97
N GLN A 415 -21.13 -16.91 10.27
CA GLN A 415 -20.43 -16.03 11.20
C GLN A 415 -18.95 -16.37 11.30
N ARG A 416 -18.57 -17.67 11.29
CA ARG A 416 -17.17 -18.08 11.37
C ARG A 416 -16.35 -17.58 10.18
N ARG A 417 -16.95 -17.56 8.98
CA ARG A 417 -16.27 -17.03 7.79
C ARG A 417 -16.19 -15.50 7.83
N LEU A 418 -17.24 -14.81 8.31
CA LEU A 418 -17.17 -13.37 8.54
C LEU A 418 -16.03 -13.01 9.49
N ASP A 419 -15.96 -13.68 10.63
CA ASP A 419 -14.93 -13.41 11.65
C ASP A 419 -13.52 -13.71 11.10
N TYR A 420 -13.35 -14.72 10.28
CA TYR A 420 -12.08 -15.05 9.66
C TYR A 420 -11.60 -13.94 8.70
N TYR A 421 -12.48 -13.44 7.82
CA TYR A 421 -12.09 -12.41 6.85
C TYR A 421 -11.96 -11.02 7.48
N ARG A 422 -12.65 -10.76 8.59
CA ARG A 422 -12.38 -9.59 9.42
C ARG A 422 -10.99 -9.65 10.05
N LEU A 423 -10.64 -10.82 10.61
CA LEU A 423 -9.31 -11.04 11.16
C LEU A 423 -8.19 -10.92 10.11
N LEU A 424 -8.45 -11.35 8.87
CA LEU A 424 -7.50 -11.19 7.77
C LEU A 424 -7.23 -9.72 7.45
N ASP A 425 -8.25 -8.88 7.54
CA ASP A 425 -8.16 -7.45 7.24
C ASP A 425 -7.32 -6.67 8.26
N GLU A 426 -7.19 -7.14 9.49
CA GLU A 426 -6.30 -6.57 10.51
C GLU A 426 -4.83 -6.48 10.07
N LEU A 427 -4.44 -7.22 9.05
CA LEU A 427 -3.05 -7.28 8.59
C LEU A 427 -2.78 -6.42 7.34
N PHE A 428 -3.72 -5.47 6.99
CA PHE A 428 -3.56 -4.62 5.79
C PHE A 428 -3.67 -3.12 6.07
#